data_5fbb88f7921b780f53104cec4882eb83
#
_entry.id   5fbb88f7921b780f53104cec4882eb83
#
_cell.length_a   1.000
_cell.length_b   1.000
_cell.length_c   1.000
_cell.angle_alpha   90.00
_cell.angle_beta   90.00
_cell.angle_gamma   90.00
#
_symmetry.space_group_name_H-M   'P 1'
#
loop_
_entity.id
_entity.type
_entity.pdbx_description
1 polymer ?
#
loop_
_entity_poly.entity_id
_entity_poly.type
_entity_poly.pdbx_seq_one_letter_code
_entity_poly.pdbx_strand_id
1 'polypeptide(L)'
;MLFHKNTEVLTADFTLESNVFNKIIGISNEDHIPIGLTTIPGMDLTKALNFWWQSRLIPKNRNNFKNEILLANILKDCNGFNLSDHYWIKPEKSDMTWEKGNYIQNCFNENIGKYLISKNTNLQNMTSDSPDFFSNGEQDKRWVINKNIRTLLKYGIPPYYQQPFNEMLASEICRRLNIPHVSYSFIVKGREKPLIYSSCPCFIDENTEYVPAGFIQYVLKKEKGITDYQHLLNCCKAINMKNIDEIEKKNYRNEYC
;
A
#
# COMPACT_ATOMS: atom_id res chain seq x y z
N MET A 1 2.53 3.41 20.09
CA MET A 1 3.47 2.31 19.76
C MET A 1 3.23 1.88 18.34
N LEU A 2 4.28 1.67 17.55
CA LEU A 2 4.21 1.03 16.22
C LEU A 2 4.39 -0.48 16.42
N PHE A 3 3.52 -1.25 15.81
CA PHE A 3 3.56 -2.72 15.80
C PHE A 3 3.73 -3.26 14.39
N HIS A 4 4.38 -4.41 14.27
CA HIS A 4 4.38 -5.29 13.13
C HIS A 4 3.69 -6.60 13.55
N LYS A 5 2.44 -6.80 13.14
CA LYS A 5 1.54 -7.81 13.73
C LYS A 5 1.48 -7.65 15.26
N ASN A 6 1.91 -8.66 16.00
CA ASN A 6 1.94 -8.68 17.45
C ASN A 6 3.27 -8.25 18.06
N THR A 7 4.27 -7.91 17.23
CA THR A 7 5.59 -7.48 17.70
C THR A 7 5.63 -5.96 17.81
N GLU A 8 5.91 -5.44 18.99
CA GLU A 8 6.20 -4.02 19.16
C GLU A 8 7.53 -3.69 18.48
N VAL A 9 7.51 -2.72 17.57
CA VAL A 9 8.68 -2.26 16.81
C VAL A 9 9.35 -1.10 17.55
N LEU A 10 8.56 -0.10 17.88
CA LEU A 10 9.04 1.11 18.56
C LEU A 10 7.91 1.84 19.28
N THR A 11 8.30 2.62 20.29
CA THR A 11 7.46 3.60 20.97
C THR A 11 7.81 5.00 20.45
N ALA A 12 6.80 5.79 20.13
CA ALA A 12 6.98 7.16 19.65
C ALA A 12 5.88 8.09 20.16
N ASP A 13 6.21 9.36 20.25
CA ASP A 13 5.21 10.43 20.33
C ASP A 13 4.58 10.61 18.97
N PHE A 14 3.25 10.45 18.88
CA PHE A 14 2.48 10.46 17.65
C PHE A 14 1.25 11.35 17.77
N THR A 15 1.13 12.32 16.87
CA THR A 15 -0.03 13.20 16.82
C THR A 15 -1.10 12.61 15.89
N LEU A 16 -2.21 12.19 16.46
CA LEU A 16 -3.33 11.57 15.73
C LEU A 16 -3.95 12.54 14.69
N GLU A 17 -4.11 13.81 15.06
CA GLU A 17 -4.74 14.83 14.21
C GLU A 17 -3.96 15.08 12.90
N SER A 18 -2.64 15.11 12.98
CA SER A 18 -1.75 15.29 11.82
C SER A 18 -1.24 13.98 11.24
N ASN A 19 -1.48 12.85 11.92
CA ASN A 19 -1.00 11.52 11.56
C ASN A 19 0.53 11.49 11.36
N VAL A 20 1.27 12.04 12.33
CA VAL A 20 2.72 12.27 12.27
C VAL A 20 3.42 11.77 13.54
N PHE A 21 4.55 11.10 13.36
CA PHE A 21 5.50 10.78 14.42
C PHE A 21 6.34 12.01 14.73
N ASN A 22 6.22 12.56 15.93
CA ASN A 22 6.99 13.73 16.36
C ASN A 22 8.40 13.33 16.78
N LYS A 23 8.51 12.23 17.54
CA LYS A 23 9.78 11.75 18.09
C LYS A 23 9.69 10.26 18.39
N ILE A 24 10.72 9.51 18.04
CA ILE A 24 10.91 8.13 18.51
C ILE A 24 11.47 8.20 19.93
N ILE A 25 10.80 7.51 20.86
CA ILE A 25 11.16 7.44 22.28
C ILE A 25 12.09 6.26 22.54
N GLY A 26 11.78 5.11 21.91
CA GLY A 26 12.57 3.89 22.05
C GLY A 26 12.30 2.92 20.91
N ILE A 27 13.25 2.07 20.61
CA ILE A 27 13.14 0.97 19.63
C ILE A 27 13.13 -0.33 20.43
N SER A 28 12.04 -1.10 20.27
CA SER A 28 11.86 -2.38 20.96
C SER A 28 12.39 -3.55 20.13
N ASN A 29 12.31 -3.45 18.77
CA ASN A 29 12.76 -4.50 17.88
C ASN A 29 13.27 -3.93 16.54
N GLU A 30 14.59 -3.88 16.36
CA GLU A 30 15.23 -3.33 15.16
C GLU A 30 14.97 -4.16 13.91
N ASP A 31 14.86 -5.49 14.03
CA ASP A 31 14.63 -6.41 12.91
C ASP A 31 13.25 -6.21 12.26
N HIS A 32 12.32 -5.58 12.98
CA HIS A 32 10.99 -5.25 12.51
C HIS A 32 10.83 -3.80 12.04
N ILE A 33 11.92 -3.01 11.98
CA ILE A 33 11.86 -1.70 11.33
C ILE A 33 11.59 -1.90 9.83
N PRO A 34 10.67 -1.16 9.21
CA PRO A 34 10.40 -1.31 7.78
C PRO A 34 11.66 -1.17 6.92
N ILE A 35 11.80 -2.02 5.92
CA ILE A 35 13.00 -2.14 5.09
C ILE A 35 13.39 -0.78 4.48
N GLY A 36 14.67 -0.45 4.57
CA GLY A 36 15.27 0.75 3.97
C GLY A 36 15.15 2.02 4.81
N LEU A 37 14.41 2.04 5.94
CA LEU A 37 14.21 3.28 6.69
C LEU A 37 15.47 3.81 7.37
N THR A 38 16.32 2.93 7.84
CA THR A 38 17.54 3.32 8.60
C THR A 38 18.62 3.94 7.72
N THR A 39 18.47 3.84 6.40
CA THR A 39 19.51 4.21 5.42
C THR A 39 19.09 5.26 4.41
N ILE A 40 17.91 5.89 4.57
CA ILE A 40 17.46 6.97 3.69
C ILE A 40 18.41 8.17 3.80
N PRO A 41 19.06 8.60 2.70
CA PRO A 41 20.04 9.67 2.74
C PRO A 41 19.43 10.99 3.28
N GLY A 42 20.14 11.60 4.23
CA GLY A 42 19.75 12.90 4.78
C GLY A 42 18.55 12.90 5.73
N MET A 43 18.04 11.73 6.09
CA MET A 43 16.95 11.59 7.06
C MET A 43 17.44 10.90 8.33
N ASP A 44 17.02 11.42 9.48
CA ASP A 44 17.00 10.63 10.72
C ASP A 44 15.83 9.64 10.69
N LEU A 45 15.83 8.69 11.63
CA LEU A 45 14.83 7.62 11.64
C LEU A 45 13.39 8.16 11.82
N THR A 46 13.20 9.25 12.57
CA THR A 46 11.87 9.86 12.75
C THR A 46 11.34 10.43 11.42
N LYS A 47 12.17 11.12 10.66
CA LYS A 47 11.81 11.63 9.34
C LYS A 47 11.57 10.51 8.34
N ALA A 48 12.43 9.49 8.32
CA ALA A 48 12.29 8.32 7.49
C ALA A 48 11.00 7.55 7.79
N LEU A 49 10.65 7.40 9.07
CA LEU A 49 9.42 6.77 9.52
C LEU A 49 8.19 7.55 9.05
N ASN A 50 8.20 8.89 9.17
CA ASN A 50 7.13 9.73 8.64
C ASN A 50 7.00 9.64 7.13
N PHE A 51 8.12 9.66 6.39
CA PHE A 51 8.13 9.51 4.94
C PHE A 51 7.48 8.18 4.53
N TRP A 52 7.88 7.09 5.16
CA TRP A 52 7.31 5.77 4.91
C TRP A 52 5.82 5.71 5.31
N TRP A 53 5.47 6.21 6.50
CA TRP A 53 4.10 6.20 6.99
C TRP A 53 3.14 6.97 6.08
N GLN A 54 3.55 8.18 5.65
CA GLN A 54 2.78 9.00 4.73
C GLN A 54 2.68 8.37 3.33
N SER A 55 3.68 7.62 2.90
CA SER A 55 3.64 6.92 1.61
C SER A 55 2.60 5.80 1.55
N ARG A 56 2.11 5.32 2.68
CA ARG A 56 1.05 4.31 2.78
C ARG A 56 -0.34 4.90 2.56
N LEU A 57 -0.50 6.19 2.81
CA LEU A 57 -1.77 6.89 2.71
C LEU A 57 -2.18 7.14 1.26
N ILE A 58 -3.46 7.46 1.08
CA ILE A 58 -3.97 7.98 -0.18
C ILE A 58 -3.24 9.27 -0.53
N PRO A 59 -2.68 9.41 -1.75
CA PRO A 59 -2.05 10.65 -2.18
C PRO A 59 -3.02 11.84 -2.15
N LYS A 60 -2.56 13.00 -1.70
CA LYS A 60 -3.36 14.24 -1.61
C LYS A 60 -3.94 14.70 -2.95
N ASN A 61 -3.25 14.42 -4.05
CA ASN A 61 -3.69 14.73 -5.41
C ASN A 61 -4.75 13.75 -5.96
N ARG A 62 -5.04 12.65 -5.28
CA ARG A 62 -6.18 11.82 -5.65
C ARG A 62 -7.46 12.65 -5.45
N ASN A 63 -8.03 13.11 -6.53
CA ASN A 63 -9.03 14.18 -6.71
C ASN A 63 -10.30 14.13 -5.83
N ASN A 64 -10.43 13.19 -4.94
CA ASN A 64 -11.65 12.90 -4.21
C ASN A 64 -11.65 13.35 -2.74
N PHE A 65 -10.48 13.65 -2.17
CA PHE A 65 -10.39 14.20 -0.81
C PHE A 65 -10.17 15.72 -0.83
N LYS A 66 -11.20 16.47 -1.21
CA LYS A 66 -11.17 17.94 -1.11
C LYS A 66 -11.32 18.45 0.33
N ASN A 67 -11.70 17.58 1.26
CA ASN A 67 -11.91 17.98 2.66
C ASN A 67 -10.80 17.38 3.54
N GLU A 68 -9.72 18.14 3.71
CA GLU A 68 -8.58 17.75 4.56
C GLU A 68 -8.99 17.51 6.02
N ILE A 69 -9.99 18.26 6.51
CA ILE A 69 -10.52 18.12 7.89
C ILE A 69 -11.20 16.75 8.05
N LEU A 70 -11.95 16.33 7.05
CA LEU A 70 -12.61 15.03 7.09
C LEU A 70 -11.59 13.88 7.05
N LEU A 71 -10.59 13.98 6.20
CA LEU A 71 -9.51 12.99 6.13
C LEU A 71 -8.76 12.90 7.46
N ALA A 72 -8.42 14.04 8.07
CA ALA A 72 -7.76 14.08 9.37
C ALA A 72 -8.62 13.43 10.47
N ASN A 73 -9.93 13.71 10.49
CA ASN A 73 -10.84 13.10 11.47
C ASN A 73 -10.96 11.57 11.29
N ILE A 74 -10.99 11.10 10.05
CA ILE A 74 -11.08 9.66 9.76
C ILE A 74 -9.75 8.97 10.11
N LEU A 75 -8.62 9.58 9.77
CA LEU A 75 -7.30 9.02 10.08
C LEU A 75 -7.01 8.97 11.58
N LYS A 76 -7.66 9.83 12.37
CA LYS A 76 -7.54 9.85 13.83
C LYS A 76 -7.99 8.52 14.47
N ASP A 77 -8.99 7.87 13.89
CA ASP A 77 -9.53 6.60 14.38
C ASP A 77 -8.92 5.38 13.65
N CYS A 78 -8.09 5.63 12.62
CA CYS A 78 -7.41 4.58 11.88
C CYS A 78 -6.11 4.19 12.56
N ASN A 79 -6.01 2.94 12.99
CA ASN A 79 -4.78 2.40 13.56
C ASN A 79 -3.71 2.08 12.49
N GLY A 80 -3.93 2.42 11.23
CA GLY A 80 -2.99 2.17 10.14
C GLY A 80 -3.07 0.79 9.51
N PHE A 81 -4.05 -0.02 9.88
CA PHE A 81 -4.29 -1.32 9.24
C PHE A 81 -4.57 -1.16 7.74
N ASN A 82 -3.98 -2.03 6.94
CA ASN A 82 -4.17 -2.05 5.48
C ASN A 82 -4.10 -3.48 4.92
N LEU A 83 -4.10 -3.60 3.59
CA LEU A 83 -3.96 -4.85 2.85
C LEU A 83 -2.66 -4.87 2.01
N SER A 84 -1.63 -4.13 2.44
CA SER A 84 -0.33 -4.09 1.78
C SER A 84 0.80 -4.59 2.68
N ASP A 85 0.71 -4.27 3.97
CA ASP A 85 1.69 -4.63 4.98
C ASP A 85 1.02 -4.94 6.32
N HIS A 86 1.79 -5.34 7.32
CA HIS A 86 1.30 -5.75 8.64
C HIS A 86 1.61 -4.75 9.75
N TYR A 87 1.94 -3.51 9.40
CA TYR A 87 2.24 -2.47 10.37
C TYR A 87 0.99 -1.69 10.79
N TRP A 88 0.89 -1.39 12.08
CA TRP A 88 -0.20 -0.61 12.65
C TRP A 88 0.22 0.15 13.89
N ILE A 89 -0.55 1.17 14.28
CA ILE A 89 -0.31 1.97 15.48
C ILE A 89 -1.28 1.56 16.55
N LYS A 90 -0.75 1.28 17.73
CA LYS A 90 -1.52 1.05 18.94
C LYS A 90 -1.39 2.27 19.87
N PRO A 91 -2.48 3.01 20.12
CA PRO A 91 -2.51 4.01 21.20
C PRO A 91 -2.27 3.33 22.56
N GLU A 92 -1.61 4.03 23.48
CA GLU A 92 -1.18 3.49 24.78
C GLU A 92 -2.32 2.84 25.58
N LYS A 93 -3.50 3.47 25.56
CA LYS A 93 -4.70 3.01 26.31
C LYS A 93 -5.64 2.12 25.48
N SER A 94 -5.24 1.69 24.29
CA SER A 94 -6.09 0.88 23.41
C SER A 94 -5.96 -0.60 23.74
N ASP A 95 -7.08 -1.32 23.74
CA ASP A 95 -7.16 -2.78 23.80
C ASP A 95 -7.12 -3.45 22.42
N MET A 96 -6.83 -2.66 21.36
CA MET A 96 -6.70 -3.16 20.00
C MET A 96 -5.55 -4.17 19.91
N THR A 97 -5.77 -5.23 19.14
CA THR A 97 -4.77 -6.24 18.80
C THR A 97 -4.76 -6.48 17.30
N TRP A 98 -3.71 -7.10 16.79
CA TRP A 98 -3.62 -7.47 15.39
C TRP A 98 -4.82 -8.31 14.95
N GLU A 99 -5.22 -9.31 15.73
CA GLU A 99 -6.32 -10.22 15.40
C GLU A 99 -7.66 -9.49 15.28
N LYS A 100 -7.88 -8.44 16.09
CA LYS A 100 -9.12 -7.65 16.05
C LYS A 100 -9.16 -6.68 14.86
N GLY A 101 -8.01 -6.12 14.44
CA GLY A 101 -7.98 -4.97 13.54
C GLY A 101 -7.55 -5.28 12.10
N ASN A 102 -6.81 -6.38 11.86
CA ASN A 102 -6.29 -6.65 10.52
C ASN A 102 -7.40 -6.95 9.50
N TYR A 103 -7.25 -6.45 8.28
CA TYR A 103 -8.21 -6.65 7.20
C TYR A 103 -7.99 -7.94 6.40
N ILE A 104 -6.94 -8.69 6.69
CA ILE A 104 -6.68 -9.99 6.08
C ILE A 104 -7.70 -11.01 6.56
N GLN A 105 -8.02 -10.99 7.86
CA GLN A 105 -8.94 -11.92 8.49
C GLN A 105 -10.34 -11.31 8.71
N ASN A 106 -10.41 -10.02 9.04
CA ASN A 106 -11.64 -9.35 9.40
C ASN A 106 -12.33 -8.68 8.21
N CYS A 107 -13.65 -8.51 8.32
CA CYS A 107 -14.42 -7.70 7.39
C CYS A 107 -14.09 -6.23 7.58
N PHE A 108 -14.34 -5.43 6.55
CA PHE A 108 -14.17 -3.98 6.57
C PHE A 108 -15.32 -3.27 5.86
N ASN A 109 -15.45 -1.96 6.11
CA ASN A 109 -16.47 -1.14 5.51
C ASN A 109 -16.08 -0.73 4.08
N GLU A 110 -16.85 -1.18 3.09
CA GLU A 110 -16.62 -0.86 1.68
C GLU A 110 -17.15 0.52 1.26
N ASN A 111 -17.87 1.26 2.12
CA ASN A 111 -18.49 2.53 1.74
C ASN A 111 -17.47 3.63 1.47
N ILE A 112 -16.32 3.60 2.15
CA ILE A 112 -15.21 4.51 1.89
C ILE A 112 -14.73 4.35 0.45
N GLY A 113 -14.45 3.13 0.02
CA GLY A 113 -14.01 2.88 -1.35
C GLY A 113 -15.07 3.25 -2.40
N LYS A 114 -16.36 3.09 -2.09
CA LYS A 114 -17.44 3.57 -2.96
C LYS A 114 -17.42 5.10 -3.07
N TYR A 115 -17.25 5.80 -1.95
CA TYR A 115 -17.15 7.26 -1.94
C TYR A 115 -15.96 7.77 -2.76
N LEU A 116 -14.80 7.13 -2.60
CA LEU A 116 -13.57 7.51 -3.32
C LEU A 116 -13.74 7.46 -4.84
N ILE A 117 -14.59 6.54 -5.36
CA ILE A 117 -14.81 6.37 -6.80
C ILE A 117 -16.00 7.17 -7.29
N SER A 118 -17.15 7.15 -6.57
CA SER A 118 -18.42 7.68 -7.09
C SER A 118 -18.69 9.14 -6.77
N LYS A 119 -18.01 9.72 -5.77
CA LYS A 119 -18.20 11.11 -5.25
C LYS A 119 -19.61 11.42 -4.74
N ASN A 120 -20.55 10.49 -4.78
CA ASN A 120 -22.01 10.71 -4.60
C ASN A 120 -22.58 10.10 -3.32
N THR A 121 -21.76 9.68 -2.37
CA THR A 121 -22.24 9.12 -1.09
C THR A 121 -22.18 10.14 0.03
N ASN A 122 -23.22 10.13 0.88
CA ASN A 122 -23.26 10.98 2.08
C ASN A 122 -22.25 10.43 3.12
N LEU A 123 -21.32 11.30 3.55
CA LEU A 123 -20.24 10.96 4.49
C LEU A 123 -20.73 10.86 5.96
N GLN A 124 -21.99 11.16 6.24
CA GLN A 124 -22.51 11.38 7.59
C GLN A 124 -22.49 10.15 8.53
N ASN A 125 -22.09 8.96 8.08
CA ASN A 125 -22.02 7.76 8.93
C ASN A 125 -20.87 6.83 8.51
N MET A 126 -19.76 7.39 8.03
CA MET A 126 -18.61 6.58 7.65
C MET A 126 -17.76 6.25 8.87
N THR A 127 -17.54 4.97 9.09
CA THR A 127 -16.56 4.49 10.06
C THR A 127 -15.18 4.48 9.42
N SER A 128 -14.14 4.70 10.21
CA SER A 128 -12.73 4.64 9.79
C SER A 128 -12.22 3.24 9.44
N ASP A 129 -13.08 2.23 9.58
CA ASP A 129 -12.76 0.81 9.43
C ASP A 129 -12.73 0.40 7.94
N SER A 130 -11.70 0.84 7.23
CA SER A 130 -11.51 0.52 5.81
C SER A 130 -10.03 0.55 5.39
N PRO A 131 -9.56 -0.46 4.63
CA PRO A 131 -8.20 -0.47 4.08
C PRO A 131 -7.99 0.58 2.99
N ASP A 132 -9.05 1.20 2.48
CA ASP A 132 -8.99 2.15 1.37
C ASP A 132 -8.20 3.42 1.70
N PHE A 133 -8.14 3.82 2.97
CA PHE A 133 -7.33 4.97 3.40
C PHE A 133 -5.83 4.77 3.25
N PHE A 134 -5.38 3.53 3.27
CA PHE A 134 -3.99 3.13 3.13
C PHE A 134 -3.75 2.43 1.78
N SER A 135 -4.34 2.96 0.72
CA SER A 135 -4.18 2.46 -0.65
C SER A 135 -3.42 3.46 -1.51
N ASN A 136 -2.10 3.36 -1.53
CA ASN A 136 -1.20 4.24 -2.29
C ASN A 136 -1.49 4.21 -3.81
N GLY A 137 -1.05 5.26 -4.53
CA GLY A 137 -1.12 5.42 -5.98
C GLY A 137 -2.30 6.27 -6.45
N GLU A 138 -2.13 6.93 -7.59
CA GLU A 138 -3.03 7.97 -8.12
C GLU A 138 -4.33 7.43 -8.72
N GLN A 139 -4.33 6.20 -9.22
CA GLN A 139 -5.50 5.58 -9.84
C GLN A 139 -6.60 5.36 -8.80
N ASP A 140 -7.83 5.74 -9.16
CA ASP A 140 -9.01 5.47 -8.34
C ASP A 140 -9.19 3.96 -8.14
N LYS A 141 -9.20 3.54 -6.90
CA LYS A 141 -9.28 2.13 -6.52
C LYS A 141 -10.02 1.95 -5.20
N ARG A 142 -10.52 0.74 -4.99
CA ARG A 142 -11.13 0.35 -3.73
C ARG A 142 -10.98 -1.14 -3.47
N TRP A 143 -10.98 -1.48 -2.21
CA TRP A 143 -11.06 -2.85 -1.76
C TRP A 143 -12.51 -3.32 -1.62
N VAL A 144 -12.75 -4.56 -1.94
CA VAL A 144 -14.04 -5.24 -1.74
C VAL A 144 -13.79 -6.68 -1.27
N ILE A 145 -14.78 -7.24 -0.58
CA ILE A 145 -14.78 -8.68 -0.27
C ILE A 145 -15.73 -9.36 -1.26
N ASN A 146 -15.19 -10.17 -2.14
CA ASN A 146 -15.94 -10.93 -3.12
C ASN A 146 -15.78 -12.43 -2.86
N LYS A 147 -16.84 -13.13 -2.46
CA LYS A 147 -16.81 -14.55 -2.10
C LYS A 147 -15.66 -14.90 -1.12
N ASN A 148 -15.52 -14.10 -0.07
CA ASN A 148 -14.46 -14.16 0.95
C ASN A 148 -13.04 -13.85 0.44
N ILE A 149 -12.86 -13.45 -0.82
CA ILE A 149 -11.59 -13.02 -1.38
C ILE A 149 -11.51 -11.49 -1.32
N ARG A 150 -10.46 -10.96 -0.68
CA ARG A 150 -10.13 -9.53 -0.72
C ARG A 150 -9.70 -9.20 -2.13
N THR A 151 -10.39 -8.29 -2.78
CA THR A 151 -10.21 -7.97 -4.19
C THR A 151 -10.02 -6.47 -4.36
N LEU A 152 -8.95 -6.07 -5.02
CA LEU A 152 -8.71 -4.68 -5.39
C LEU A 152 -9.40 -4.40 -6.73
N LEU A 153 -10.29 -3.41 -6.73
CA LEU A 153 -10.92 -2.88 -7.93
C LEU A 153 -10.26 -1.55 -8.28
N LYS A 154 -9.75 -1.42 -9.50
CA LYS A 154 -9.16 -0.18 -10.01
C LYS A 154 -10.02 0.36 -11.16
N TYR A 155 -10.30 1.65 -11.11
CA TYR A 155 -11.13 2.35 -12.08
C TYR A 155 -10.29 3.14 -13.08
N GLY A 156 -10.77 3.29 -14.29
CA GLY A 156 -10.10 4.09 -15.31
C GLY A 156 -10.16 5.58 -15.02
N ILE A 157 -9.12 6.32 -15.37
CA ILE A 157 -9.03 7.78 -15.23
C ILE A 157 -9.49 8.46 -16.53
N PRO A 158 -10.35 9.51 -16.43
CA PRO A 158 -10.73 10.30 -17.60
C PRO A 158 -9.50 10.88 -18.32
N PRO A 159 -9.58 11.17 -19.64
CA PRO A 159 -10.76 11.01 -20.49
C PRO A 159 -10.93 9.62 -21.10
N TYR A 160 -9.89 8.77 -21.11
CA TYR A 160 -9.87 7.55 -21.92
C TYR A 160 -10.27 6.29 -21.18
N TYR A 161 -10.18 6.28 -19.84
CA TYR A 161 -10.52 5.12 -19.00
C TYR A 161 -9.80 3.81 -19.41
N GLN A 162 -8.58 3.91 -19.94
CA GLN A 162 -7.84 2.78 -20.53
C GLN A 162 -7.16 1.87 -19.52
N GLN A 163 -6.90 2.35 -18.30
CA GLN A 163 -6.09 1.64 -17.31
C GLN A 163 -6.58 0.21 -17.04
N PRO A 164 -7.89 -0.06 -16.86
CA PRO A 164 -8.38 -1.43 -16.67
C PRO A 164 -8.05 -2.36 -17.85
N PHE A 165 -8.10 -1.85 -19.07
CA PHE A 165 -7.77 -2.62 -20.27
C PHE A 165 -6.28 -2.91 -20.36
N ASN A 166 -5.44 -1.91 -20.05
CA ASN A 166 -3.98 -2.06 -20.07
C ASN A 166 -3.52 -3.08 -19.03
N GLU A 167 -4.08 -3.06 -17.81
CA GLU A 167 -3.75 -4.05 -16.78
C GLU A 167 -4.15 -5.47 -17.18
N MET A 168 -5.31 -5.63 -17.81
CA MET A 168 -5.75 -6.93 -18.29
C MET A 168 -4.91 -7.41 -19.47
N LEU A 169 -4.56 -6.52 -20.42
CA LEU A 169 -3.66 -6.85 -21.53
C LEU A 169 -2.29 -7.28 -21.02
N ALA A 170 -1.71 -6.52 -20.09
CA ALA A 170 -0.42 -6.86 -19.47
C ALA A 170 -0.49 -8.22 -18.74
N SER A 171 -1.57 -8.49 -18.01
CA SER A 171 -1.79 -9.78 -17.36
C SER A 171 -1.84 -10.94 -18.38
N GLU A 172 -2.53 -10.76 -19.48
CA GLU A 172 -2.62 -11.78 -20.53
C GLU A 172 -1.27 -12.00 -21.25
N ILE A 173 -0.51 -10.94 -21.49
CA ILE A 173 0.86 -11.04 -22.03
C ILE A 173 1.76 -11.81 -21.05
N CYS A 174 1.75 -11.47 -19.77
CA CYS A 174 2.52 -12.17 -18.75
C CYS A 174 2.15 -13.66 -18.68
N ARG A 175 0.85 -13.96 -18.75
CA ARG A 175 0.35 -15.34 -18.77
C ARG A 175 0.91 -16.13 -19.96
N ARG A 176 0.89 -15.55 -21.16
CA ARG A 176 1.42 -16.20 -22.40
C ARG A 176 2.93 -16.38 -22.37
N LEU A 177 3.63 -15.43 -21.77
CA LEU A 177 5.09 -15.49 -21.61
C LEU A 177 5.53 -16.32 -20.41
N ASN A 178 4.59 -16.92 -19.67
CA ASN A 178 4.85 -17.65 -18.43
C ASN A 178 5.65 -16.84 -17.39
N ILE A 179 5.30 -15.53 -17.26
CA ILE A 179 5.88 -14.63 -16.28
C ILE A 179 4.98 -14.62 -15.03
N PRO A 180 5.50 -14.90 -13.83
CA PRO A 180 4.74 -14.77 -12.59
C PRO A 180 4.19 -13.35 -12.43
N HIS A 181 2.89 -13.22 -12.23
CA HIS A 181 2.20 -11.94 -12.13
C HIS A 181 0.89 -12.08 -11.34
N VAL A 182 0.34 -10.95 -10.89
CA VAL A 182 -1.01 -10.89 -10.35
C VAL A 182 -2.00 -10.90 -11.49
N SER A 183 -2.93 -11.87 -11.50
CA SER A 183 -3.92 -12.00 -12.56
C SER A 183 -4.99 -10.93 -12.44
N TYR A 184 -5.27 -10.24 -13.55
CA TYR A 184 -6.33 -9.25 -13.65
C TYR A 184 -7.51 -9.76 -14.45
N SER A 185 -8.72 -9.34 -14.05
CA SER A 185 -9.96 -9.59 -14.76
C SER A 185 -10.82 -8.34 -14.83
N PHE A 186 -11.84 -8.32 -15.69
CA PHE A 186 -12.81 -7.22 -15.76
C PHE A 186 -13.98 -7.45 -14.81
N ILE A 187 -14.43 -6.35 -14.19
CA ILE A 187 -15.72 -6.26 -13.52
C ILE A 187 -16.47 -5.06 -14.08
N VAL A 188 -17.70 -5.30 -14.56
CA VAL A 188 -18.60 -4.25 -15.03
C VAL A 188 -19.70 -4.10 -14.01
N LYS A 189 -19.90 -2.88 -13.49
CA LYS A 189 -20.97 -2.55 -12.54
C LYS A 189 -21.85 -1.42 -13.09
N GLY A 190 -23.15 -1.54 -12.88
CA GLY A 190 -24.15 -0.60 -13.38
C GLY A 190 -24.78 -1.04 -14.71
N ARG A 191 -26.09 -0.83 -14.88
CA ARG A 191 -26.82 -1.18 -16.10
C ARG A 191 -26.88 -0.03 -17.09
N GLU A 192 -27.22 1.18 -16.63
CA GLU A 192 -27.38 2.36 -17.50
C GLU A 192 -26.07 3.09 -17.83
N LYS A 193 -25.18 3.16 -16.83
CA LYS A 193 -23.84 3.74 -16.97
C LYS A 193 -22.81 2.74 -16.44
N PRO A 194 -22.35 1.81 -17.27
CA PRO A 194 -21.45 0.77 -16.81
C PRO A 194 -20.09 1.36 -16.42
N LEU A 195 -19.68 1.08 -15.19
CA LEU A 195 -18.32 1.35 -14.70
C LEU A 195 -17.49 0.10 -14.90
N ILE A 196 -16.37 0.25 -15.63
CA ILE A 196 -15.44 -0.84 -15.91
C ILE A 196 -14.29 -0.74 -14.92
N TYR A 197 -14.02 -1.83 -14.24
CA TYR A 197 -12.91 -2.00 -13.33
C TYR A 197 -12.00 -3.12 -13.81
N SER A 198 -10.70 -2.94 -13.64
CA SER A 198 -9.82 -4.09 -13.49
C SER A 198 -9.90 -4.58 -12.05
N SER A 199 -9.86 -5.88 -11.87
CA SER A 199 -9.92 -6.51 -10.57
C SER A 199 -8.80 -7.52 -10.41
N CYS A 200 -8.13 -7.49 -9.26
CA CYS A 200 -7.15 -8.50 -8.89
C CYS A 200 -7.39 -8.96 -7.45
N PRO A 201 -7.17 -10.25 -7.14
CA PRO A 201 -7.19 -10.72 -5.76
C PRO A 201 -6.06 -10.07 -4.97
N CYS A 202 -6.26 -9.88 -3.68
CA CYS A 202 -5.18 -9.54 -2.77
C CYS A 202 -4.16 -10.69 -2.78
N PHE A 203 -2.89 -10.34 -3.00
CA PHE A 203 -1.78 -11.30 -2.97
C PHE A 203 -1.01 -11.25 -1.64
N ILE A 204 -1.47 -10.41 -0.72
CA ILE A 204 -0.97 -10.33 0.66
C ILE A 204 -1.81 -11.25 1.52
N ASP A 205 -1.13 -12.03 2.33
CA ASP A 205 -1.72 -12.93 3.32
C ASP A 205 -1.03 -12.73 4.69
N GLU A 206 -1.28 -13.62 5.63
CA GLU A 206 -0.68 -13.54 6.97
C GLU A 206 0.84 -13.68 6.99
N ASN A 207 1.46 -14.19 5.92
CA ASN A 207 2.88 -14.50 5.85
C ASN A 207 3.64 -13.66 4.82
N THR A 208 2.93 -12.81 4.07
CA THR A 208 3.51 -12.02 2.99
C THR A 208 3.12 -10.56 3.09
N GLU A 209 4.06 -9.67 2.75
CA GLU A 209 3.89 -8.23 2.71
C GLU A 209 4.38 -7.66 1.38
N TYR A 210 3.84 -6.53 1.00
CA TYR A 210 4.32 -5.76 -0.15
C TYR A 210 5.30 -4.68 0.31
N VAL A 211 6.52 -4.74 -0.17
CA VAL A 211 7.52 -3.70 0.00
C VAL A 211 7.77 -3.01 -1.34
N PRO A 212 7.46 -1.72 -1.49
CA PRO A 212 7.75 -0.99 -2.72
C PRO A 212 9.24 -0.98 -3.03
N ALA A 213 9.61 -1.21 -4.29
CA ALA A 213 11.02 -1.18 -4.75
C ALA A 213 11.73 0.13 -4.41
N GLY A 214 10.98 1.26 -4.32
CA GLY A 214 11.51 2.54 -3.88
C GLY A 214 12.11 2.52 -2.47
N PHE A 215 11.61 1.70 -1.56
CA PHE A 215 12.21 1.53 -0.22
C PHE A 215 13.38 0.56 -0.23
N ILE A 216 13.34 -0.46 -1.09
CA ILE A 216 14.47 -1.39 -1.26
C ILE A 216 15.72 -0.63 -1.74
N GLN A 217 15.56 0.38 -2.60
CA GLN A 217 16.68 1.21 -3.08
C GLN A 217 17.41 1.96 -1.96
N TYR A 218 16.80 2.13 -0.79
CA TYR A 218 17.44 2.79 0.35
C TYR A 218 18.25 1.83 1.25
N VAL A 219 18.27 0.53 0.97
CA VAL A 219 19.06 -0.45 1.76
C VAL A 219 20.56 -0.17 1.68
N LEU A 220 21.03 0.27 0.52
CA LEU A 220 22.40 0.69 0.31
C LEU A 220 22.48 2.12 -0.21
N LYS A 221 23.59 2.81 0.07
CA LYS A 221 23.89 4.08 -0.58
C LYS A 221 24.28 3.81 -2.04
N LYS A 222 23.63 4.55 -2.97
CA LYS A 222 23.95 4.43 -4.40
C LYS A 222 25.38 4.87 -4.70
N GLU A 223 26.15 4.02 -5.35
CA GLU A 223 27.48 4.32 -5.83
C GLU A 223 27.42 5.22 -7.08
N LYS A 224 28.50 6.02 -7.28
CA LYS A 224 28.62 6.84 -8.50
C LYS A 224 28.86 5.94 -9.71
N GLY A 225 28.21 6.25 -10.82
CA GLY A 225 28.44 5.58 -12.10
C GLY A 225 27.63 4.30 -12.35
N ILE A 226 26.81 3.85 -11.40
CA ILE A 226 25.89 2.72 -11.62
C ILE A 226 24.49 3.23 -11.95
N THR A 227 23.73 2.46 -12.74
CA THR A 227 22.32 2.74 -13.06
C THR A 227 21.42 2.50 -11.85
N ASP A 228 20.20 3.06 -11.84
CA ASP A 228 19.21 2.78 -10.79
C ASP A 228 18.85 1.30 -10.71
N TYR A 229 18.77 0.64 -11.85
CA TYR A 229 18.53 -0.79 -11.94
C TYR A 229 19.65 -1.62 -11.29
N GLN A 230 20.92 -1.32 -11.62
CA GLN A 230 22.04 -2.00 -11.01
C GLN A 230 22.10 -1.77 -9.50
N HIS A 231 21.78 -0.54 -9.07
CA HIS A 231 21.67 -0.22 -7.65
C HIS A 231 20.57 -1.03 -6.96
N LEU A 232 19.37 -1.13 -7.56
CA LEU A 232 18.29 -1.95 -7.04
C LEU A 232 18.71 -3.41 -6.88
N LEU A 233 19.39 -3.99 -7.88
CA LEU A 233 19.90 -5.37 -7.79
C LEU A 233 20.91 -5.54 -6.64
N ASN A 234 21.79 -4.57 -6.45
CA ASN A 234 22.75 -4.61 -5.34
C ASN A 234 22.04 -4.56 -3.98
N CYS A 235 20.98 -3.73 -3.86
CA CYS A 235 20.15 -3.67 -2.66
C CYS A 235 19.40 -5.00 -2.42
N CYS A 236 18.84 -5.61 -3.47
CA CYS A 236 18.18 -6.92 -3.38
C CYS A 236 19.13 -8.01 -2.91
N LYS A 237 20.40 -7.98 -3.39
CA LYS A 237 21.47 -8.91 -2.95
C LYS A 237 21.78 -8.69 -1.47
N ALA A 238 21.88 -7.44 -1.01
CA ALA A 238 22.21 -7.10 0.37
C ALA A 238 21.18 -7.61 1.39
N ILE A 239 19.90 -7.68 1.01
CA ILE A 239 18.82 -8.24 1.85
C ILE A 239 18.61 -9.75 1.62
N ASN A 240 19.52 -10.42 0.93
CA ASN A 240 19.42 -11.85 0.58
C ASN A 240 18.09 -12.20 -0.12
N MET A 241 17.62 -11.34 -1.01
CA MET A 241 16.38 -11.58 -1.76
C MET A 241 16.50 -12.87 -2.58
N LYS A 242 15.49 -13.72 -2.49
CA LYS A 242 15.41 -14.94 -3.32
C LYS A 242 15.00 -14.57 -4.74
N ASN A 243 15.39 -15.39 -5.72
CA ASN A 243 14.97 -15.27 -7.12
C ASN A 243 15.40 -13.95 -7.82
N ILE A 244 16.54 -13.39 -7.45
CA ILE A 244 17.10 -12.19 -8.12
C ILE A 244 17.27 -12.43 -9.63
N ASP A 245 17.64 -13.62 -10.03
CA ASP A 245 17.77 -14.02 -11.44
C ASP A 245 16.47 -13.84 -12.24
N GLU A 246 15.31 -13.96 -11.60
CA GLU A 246 14.04 -13.69 -12.26
C GLU A 246 13.82 -12.19 -12.53
N ILE A 247 14.32 -11.33 -11.65
CA ILE A 247 14.30 -9.88 -11.84
C ILE A 247 15.21 -9.52 -13.02
N GLU A 248 16.41 -10.08 -13.06
CA GLU A 248 17.35 -9.87 -14.16
C GLU A 248 16.77 -10.35 -15.50
N LYS A 249 16.18 -11.55 -15.56
CA LYS A 249 15.53 -12.08 -16.78
C LYS A 249 14.33 -11.24 -17.24
N LYS A 250 13.54 -10.69 -16.32
CA LYS A 250 12.41 -9.82 -16.65
C LYS A 250 12.86 -8.53 -17.31
N ASN A 251 13.98 -7.96 -16.89
CA ASN A 251 14.49 -6.73 -17.48
C ASN A 251 15.01 -6.97 -18.92
N TYR A 252 15.77 -8.04 -19.14
CA TYR A 252 16.21 -8.42 -20.49
C TYR A 252 15.04 -8.59 -21.48
N ARG A 253 13.88 -9.09 -21.02
CA ARG A 253 12.70 -9.24 -21.87
C ARG A 253 11.99 -7.91 -22.18
N ASN A 254 12.07 -6.93 -21.27
CA ASN A 254 11.47 -5.61 -21.46
C ASN A 254 12.32 -4.66 -22.33
N GLU A 255 13.63 -4.89 -22.46
CA GLU A 255 14.52 -4.10 -23.32
C GLU A 255 14.44 -4.51 -24.81
N TYR A 256 13.83 -5.66 -25.10
CA TYR A 256 13.74 -6.22 -26.47
C TYR A 256 12.29 -6.44 -26.94
N CYS A 257 11.30 -5.98 -26.20
CA CYS A 257 9.89 -5.89 -26.60
C CYS A 257 9.42 -4.43 -26.64
#